data_a141b3cd20b04cca74d87b17590c344d
#
_entry.id   a141b3cd20b04cca74d87b17590c344d
#
_cell.length_a   1.000
_cell.length_b   1.000
_cell.length_c   1.000
_cell.angle_alpha   90.00
_cell.angle_beta   90.00
_cell.angle_gamma   90.00
#
_symmetry.space_group_name_H-M   'P 1'
#
loop_
_entity.id
_entity.type
_entity.pdbx_description
1 polymer ?
#
loop_
_entity_poly.entity_id
_entity_poly.type
_entity_poly.pdbx_seq_one_letter_code
_entity_poly.pdbx_strand_id
1 'polypeptide(L)'
;VPPVVSLIELTPPNYAFSQQALSITPATSITLPALGSRRQTRSKSSTSSSSDTMQYAKGHVGARWRAEDSNDDDLVYKVEIRGIGERDWKLLKDKLEQERYSFDSRAFADGEYVLRITASDAKDNPPDRASEAALESEPFLIDNTAPQITGLTAVRQGNVINVQWKATDATSALDRAEYSVNGGEWTRVDPKTGITDSQTHDFALALENMGSGEVTISVRVTDRFDNQAVATVVVR
;
A
#
# COMPACT_ATOMS: atom_id res chain seq x y z
N VAL A 1 17.42 -17.82 -25.29
CA VAL A 1 16.44 -18.54 -24.44
C VAL A 1 15.55 -17.47 -23.83
N PRO A 2 14.22 -17.64 -23.78
CA PRO A 2 13.34 -16.65 -23.16
C PRO A 2 13.70 -16.41 -21.70
N PRO A 3 13.56 -15.18 -21.20
CA PRO A 3 13.68 -14.88 -19.77
C PRO A 3 12.63 -15.65 -18.95
N VAL A 4 12.83 -15.73 -17.65
CA VAL A 4 11.89 -16.38 -16.73
C VAL A 4 11.57 -15.40 -15.59
N VAL A 5 10.30 -15.10 -15.40
CA VAL A 5 9.82 -14.39 -14.20
C VAL A 5 9.39 -15.44 -13.18
N SER A 6 10.00 -15.47 -12.00
CA SER A 6 9.83 -16.56 -11.05
C SER A 6 9.03 -16.21 -9.81
N LEU A 7 8.93 -14.93 -9.46
CA LEU A 7 8.29 -14.48 -8.22
C LEU A 7 7.73 -13.07 -8.42
N ILE A 8 6.53 -12.82 -7.89
CA ILE A 8 5.97 -11.48 -7.70
C ILE A 8 5.50 -11.37 -6.25
N GLU A 9 6.03 -10.41 -5.53
CA GLU A 9 5.62 -10.09 -4.16
C GLU A 9 5.02 -8.68 -4.10
N LEU A 10 3.88 -8.57 -3.45
CA LEU A 10 3.17 -7.30 -3.26
C LEU A 10 3.47 -6.73 -1.88
N THR A 11 3.52 -5.41 -1.77
CA THR A 11 3.57 -4.75 -0.46
C THR A 11 2.22 -4.86 0.24
N PRO A 12 2.19 -4.73 1.58
CA PRO A 12 0.95 -4.40 2.27
C PRO A 12 0.31 -3.13 1.68
N PRO A 13 -1.02 -2.95 1.83
CA PRO A 13 -1.68 -1.70 1.46
C PRO A 13 -1.00 -0.48 2.10
N ASN A 14 -0.97 0.64 1.39
CA ASN A 14 -0.34 1.88 1.86
C ASN A 14 1.18 1.81 2.04
N TYR A 15 1.86 0.91 1.31
CA TYR A 15 3.31 0.89 1.26
C TYR A 15 3.82 0.96 -0.18
N ALA A 16 4.91 1.68 -0.35
CA ALA A 16 5.62 1.82 -1.62
C ALA A 16 7.10 1.49 -1.43
N PHE A 17 7.75 0.97 -2.47
CA PHE A 17 9.20 0.90 -2.50
C PHE A 17 9.78 2.30 -2.70
N SER A 18 10.83 2.62 -1.96
CA SER A 18 11.55 3.89 -2.13
C SER A 18 12.05 3.99 -3.56
N GLN A 19 11.64 5.03 -4.27
CA GLN A 19 12.31 5.39 -5.50
C GLN A 19 13.69 5.88 -5.11
N GLN A 20 14.75 5.27 -5.64
CA GLN A 20 16.08 5.83 -5.49
C GLN A 20 16.05 7.22 -6.13
N ALA A 21 16.07 8.26 -5.29
CA ALA A 21 16.46 9.57 -5.76
C ALA A 21 17.87 9.38 -6.37
N LEU A 22 18.03 9.74 -7.63
CA LEU A 22 19.35 9.91 -8.22
C LEU A 22 20.05 10.95 -7.34
N SER A 23 20.83 10.48 -6.37
CA SER A 23 21.72 11.35 -5.61
C SER A 23 22.80 11.79 -6.59
N ILE A 24 22.56 12.91 -7.26
CA ILE A 24 23.61 13.66 -7.93
C ILE A 24 24.46 14.21 -6.79
N THR A 25 25.42 13.42 -6.34
CA THR A 25 26.50 13.92 -5.51
C THR A 25 27.37 14.76 -6.46
N PRO A 26 27.46 16.08 -6.31
CA PRO A 26 28.41 16.83 -7.11
C PRO A 26 29.80 16.30 -6.76
N ALA A 27 30.48 15.73 -7.76
CA ALA A 27 31.85 15.27 -7.61
C ALA A 27 32.75 16.51 -7.34
N THR A 28 33.01 16.79 -6.06
CA THR A 28 33.80 17.93 -5.61
C THR A 28 35.30 17.64 -5.56
N SER A 29 35.78 16.53 -6.11
CA SER A 29 37.23 16.33 -6.27
C SER A 29 37.53 15.54 -7.53
N ILE A 30 38.17 16.19 -8.49
CA ILE A 30 38.87 15.54 -9.60
C ILE A 30 40.23 15.12 -9.08
N THR A 31 40.38 13.85 -8.68
CA THR A 31 41.70 13.30 -8.40
C THR A 31 42.30 12.86 -9.72
N LEU A 32 43.32 13.56 -10.20
CA LEU A 32 44.07 13.15 -11.38
C LEU A 32 44.81 11.85 -11.09
N PRO A 33 44.74 10.82 -11.98
CA PRO A 33 45.47 9.59 -11.77
C PRO A 33 46.98 9.83 -11.84
N ALA A 34 47.72 9.23 -10.92
CA ALA A 34 49.17 9.22 -10.95
C ALA A 34 49.68 8.54 -12.21
N LEU A 35 50.59 9.20 -12.94
CA LEU A 35 51.27 8.65 -14.11
C LEU A 35 52.03 7.39 -13.69
N GLY A 36 51.62 6.19 -14.18
CA GLY A 36 52.39 4.96 -14.03
C GLY A 36 51.68 3.74 -13.46
N SER A 37 50.39 3.77 -13.22
CA SER A 37 49.67 2.59 -12.67
C SER A 37 49.18 1.67 -13.77
N ARG A 38 49.66 0.43 -13.71
CA ARG A 38 49.31 -0.76 -14.52
C ARG A 38 47.78 -0.98 -14.50
N ARG A 39 47.20 -1.25 -15.66
CA ARG A 39 45.82 -1.58 -15.95
C ARG A 39 45.28 -2.60 -14.95
N GLN A 40 44.54 -2.16 -13.95
CA GLN A 40 43.74 -3.06 -13.13
C GLN A 40 42.46 -3.39 -13.89
N THR A 41 42.25 -4.67 -14.08
CA THR A 41 40.96 -5.24 -14.52
C THR A 41 39.83 -4.69 -13.62
N ARG A 42 38.83 -4.10 -14.25
CA ARG A 42 37.58 -3.71 -13.59
C ARG A 42 36.97 -4.96 -12.96
N SER A 43 37.13 -5.11 -11.65
CA SER A 43 36.22 -5.95 -10.91
C SER A 43 34.88 -5.24 -10.94
N LYS A 44 33.84 -5.92 -11.42
CA LYS A 44 32.46 -5.47 -11.22
C LYS A 44 32.32 -5.24 -9.72
N SER A 45 32.20 -3.98 -9.31
CA SER A 45 31.82 -3.65 -7.96
C SER A 45 30.43 -4.25 -7.76
N SER A 46 30.34 -5.21 -6.86
CA SER A 46 29.06 -5.65 -6.32
C SER A 46 28.29 -4.40 -5.94
N THR A 47 27.26 -4.10 -6.69
CA THR A 47 26.32 -3.04 -6.41
C THR A 47 25.80 -3.31 -5.01
N SER A 48 26.11 -2.41 -4.08
CA SER A 48 25.55 -2.45 -2.72
C SER A 48 24.06 -2.70 -2.85
N SER A 49 23.59 -3.73 -2.18
CA SER A 49 22.17 -3.95 -1.96
C SER A 49 21.56 -2.67 -1.42
N SER A 50 20.99 -1.85 -2.29
CA SER A 50 20.10 -0.80 -1.88
C SER A 50 18.97 -1.55 -1.15
N SER A 51 18.90 -1.38 0.16
CA SER A 51 17.86 -1.97 0.98
C SER A 51 16.52 -1.68 0.28
N ASP A 52 15.79 -2.73 -0.07
CA ASP A 52 14.42 -2.64 -0.60
C ASP A 52 13.50 -2.15 0.52
N THR A 53 13.75 -0.91 0.96
CA THR A 53 13.04 -0.33 2.08
C THR A 53 11.66 0.08 1.62
N MET A 54 10.65 -0.59 2.14
CA MET A 54 9.27 -0.16 2.01
C MET A 54 9.02 1.04 2.92
N GLN A 55 8.32 2.03 2.40
CA GLN A 55 7.90 3.22 3.15
C GLN A 55 6.39 3.32 3.13
N TYR A 56 5.82 3.77 4.24
CA TYR A 56 4.40 4.08 4.30
C TYR A 56 4.06 5.21 3.31
N ALA A 57 3.12 4.94 2.42
CA ALA A 57 2.63 5.86 1.40
C ALA A 57 1.15 5.60 1.19
N LYS A 58 0.28 6.35 1.87
CA LYS A 58 -1.17 6.14 1.80
C LYS A 58 -1.67 6.13 0.35
N GLY A 59 -2.50 5.14 0.02
CA GLY A 59 -3.05 4.94 -1.32
C GLY A 59 -2.04 4.41 -2.33
N HIS A 60 -0.96 3.76 -1.91
CA HIS A 60 0.00 3.13 -2.81
C HIS A 60 0.08 1.62 -2.59
N VAL A 61 0.39 0.93 -3.68
CA VAL A 61 0.75 -0.48 -3.69
C VAL A 61 2.06 -0.62 -4.46
N GLY A 62 2.97 -1.42 -3.92
CA GLY A 62 4.22 -1.77 -4.56
C GLY A 62 4.26 -3.25 -4.95
N ALA A 63 4.99 -3.55 -6.00
CA ALA A 63 5.34 -4.90 -6.41
C ALA A 63 6.84 -5.01 -6.60
N ARG A 64 7.42 -6.14 -6.23
CA ARG A 64 8.77 -6.54 -6.61
C ARG A 64 8.72 -7.94 -7.20
N TRP A 65 9.65 -8.25 -8.07
CA TRP A 65 9.71 -9.53 -8.74
C TRP A 65 11.16 -10.01 -8.90
N ARG A 66 11.32 -11.23 -9.33
CA ARG A 66 12.60 -11.76 -9.77
C ARG A 66 12.47 -12.30 -11.18
N ALA A 67 13.41 -11.93 -12.02
CA ALA A 67 13.51 -12.46 -13.35
C ALA A 67 14.96 -12.81 -13.64
N GLU A 68 15.16 -13.87 -14.43
CA GLU A 68 16.46 -14.37 -14.80
C GLU A 68 16.46 -14.64 -16.31
N ASP A 69 17.59 -14.38 -16.95
CA ASP A 69 17.88 -14.78 -18.32
C ASP A 69 19.10 -15.70 -18.35
N SER A 70 18.99 -16.83 -19.04
CA SER A 70 20.08 -17.83 -19.12
C SER A 70 21.25 -17.34 -19.95
N ASN A 71 21.10 -16.30 -20.75
CA ASN A 71 22.15 -15.71 -21.57
C ASN A 71 22.85 -14.53 -20.89
N ASP A 72 22.44 -14.17 -19.66
CA ASP A 72 22.88 -12.97 -18.94
C ASP A 72 22.52 -11.66 -19.68
N ASP A 73 21.43 -11.64 -20.48
CA ASP A 73 20.95 -10.45 -21.16
C ASP A 73 20.33 -9.46 -20.16
N ASP A 74 20.48 -8.17 -20.42
CA ASP A 74 19.83 -7.12 -19.64
C ASP A 74 18.33 -7.12 -19.92
N LEU A 75 17.52 -7.27 -18.86
CA LEU A 75 16.05 -7.33 -18.98
C LEU A 75 15.40 -5.97 -18.80
N VAL A 76 14.33 -5.75 -19.54
CA VAL A 76 13.38 -4.66 -19.36
C VAL A 76 12.00 -5.21 -19.04
N TYR A 77 11.25 -4.45 -18.21
CA TYR A 77 9.98 -4.93 -17.69
C TYR A 77 8.83 -4.03 -18.11
N LYS A 78 7.68 -4.67 -18.32
CA LYS A 78 6.39 -4.04 -18.47
C LYS A 78 5.50 -4.48 -17.31
N VAL A 79 4.84 -3.52 -16.67
CA VAL A 79 3.91 -3.75 -15.55
C VAL A 79 2.51 -3.36 -16.00
N GLU A 80 1.59 -4.28 -15.89
CA GLU A 80 0.19 -4.10 -16.26
C GLU A 80 -0.71 -4.53 -15.10
N ILE A 81 -1.90 -3.94 -15.01
CA ILE A 81 -2.92 -4.26 -14.00
C ILE A 81 -4.25 -4.59 -14.67
N ARG A 82 -5.02 -5.47 -14.05
CA ARG A 82 -6.37 -5.82 -14.49
C ARG A 82 -7.24 -6.15 -13.27
N GLY A 83 -8.46 -5.62 -13.24
CA GLY A 83 -9.49 -6.11 -12.32
C GLY A 83 -9.90 -7.55 -12.66
N ILE A 84 -10.18 -8.38 -11.65
CA ILE A 84 -10.51 -9.81 -11.86
C ILE A 84 -11.69 -9.98 -12.82
N GLY A 85 -12.67 -9.08 -12.80
CA GLY A 85 -13.82 -9.08 -13.71
C GLY A 85 -13.58 -8.43 -15.08
N GLU A 86 -12.41 -7.87 -15.34
CA GLU A 86 -12.08 -7.17 -16.59
C GLU A 86 -11.40 -8.12 -17.59
N ARG A 87 -11.47 -7.76 -18.88
CA ARG A 87 -10.79 -8.49 -19.97
C ARG A 87 -9.44 -7.89 -20.31
N ASP A 88 -9.36 -6.57 -20.30
CA ASP A 88 -8.23 -5.84 -20.85
C ASP A 88 -7.24 -5.44 -19.79
N TRP A 89 -5.97 -5.62 -20.09
CA TRP A 89 -4.86 -5.17 -19.25
C TRP A 89 -4.62 -3.66 -19.46
N LYS A 90 -4.42 -2.96 -18.35
CA LYS A 90 -4.08 -1.53 -18.33
C LYS A 90 -2.60 -1.39 -18.04
N LEU A 91 -1.88 -0.67 -18.89
CA LEU A 91 -0.46 -0.42 -18.71
C LEU A 91 -0.23 0.54 -17.53
N LEU A 92 0.58 0.10 -16.56
CA LEU A 92 1.06 0.94 -15.46
C LEU A 92 2.43 1.53 -15.78
N LYS A 93 3.34 0.72 -16.29
CA LYS A 93 4.70 1.13 -16.62
C LYS A 93 5.29 0.26 -17.73
N ASP A 94 6.04 0.89 -18.62
CA ASP A 94 6.80 0.24 -19.67
C ASP A 94 8.28 0.60 -19.58
N LYS A 95 9.15 -0.27 -20.12
CA LYS A 95 10.60 -0.09 -20.19
C LYS A 95 11.26 0.17 -18.84
N LEU A 96 10.80 -0.53 -17.82
CA LEU A 96 11.38 -0.45 -16.49
C LEU A 96 12.62 -1.35 -16.43
N GLU A 97 13.71 -0.85 -15.87
CA GLU A 97 14.96 -1.62 -15.67
C GLU A 97 15.11 -2.18 -14.25
N GLN A 98 14.19 -1.82 -13.36
CA GLN A 98 14.21 -2.25 -11.97
C GLN A 98 13.19 -3.35 -11.74
N GLU A 99 13.52 -4.31 -10.91
CA GLU A 99 12.63 -5.42 -10.52
C GLU A 99 11.62 -5.03 -9.44
N ARG A 100 11.16 -3.80 -9.48
CA ARG A 100 10.15 -3.25 -8.57
C ARG A 100 9.44 -2.05 -9.16
N TYR A 101 8.19 -1.88 -8.77
CA TYR A 101 7.39 -0.71 -9.14
C TYR A 101 6.35 -0.44 -8.07
N SER A 102 6.01 0.83 -7.86
CA SER A 102 4.92 1.24 -6.98
C SER A 102 4.01 2.21 -7.71
N PHE A 103 2.71 2.10 -7.48
CA PHE A 103 1.70 2.92 -8.13
C PHE A 103 0.66 3.43 -7.13
N ASP A 104 -0.02 4.51 -7.50
CA ASP A 104 -1.14 5.07 -6.76
C ASP A 104 -2.40 4.23 -7.01
N SER A 105 -2.84 3.47 -5.99
CA SER A 105 -4.02 2.63 -6.07
C SER A 105 -5.33 3.42 -6.11
N ARG A 106 -5.31 4.71 -5.72
CA ARG A 106 -6.49 5.59 -5.75
C ARG A 106 -6.95 5.93 -7.17
N ALA A 107 -6.14 5.63 -8.17
CA ALA A 107 -6.53 5.74 -9.58
C ALA A 107 -7.48 4.62 -10.04
N PHE A 108 -7.74 3.63 -9.18
CA PHE A 108 -8.55 2.45 -9.48
C PHE A 108 -9.78 2.39 -8.58
N ALA A 109 -10.86 1.80 -9.08
CA ALA A 109 -12.04 1.50 -8.28
C ALA A 109 -11.73 0.42 -7.22
N ASP A 110 -12.52 0.38 -6.16
CA ASP A 110 -12.42 -0.68 -5.16
C ASP A 110 -12.73 -2.04 -5.79
N GLY A 111 -11.98 -3.06 -5.40
CA GLY A 111 -12.14 -4.42 -5.92
C GLY A 111 -10.85 -5.22 -5.95
N GLU A 112 -10.94 -6.43 -6.48
CA GLU A 112 -9.80 -7.35 -6.61
C GLU A 112 -9.11 -7.18 -7.96
N TYR A 113 -7.77 -7.16 -7.91
CA TYR A 113 -6.90 -6.93 -9.05
C TYR A 113 -5.77 -7.96 -9.10
N VAL A 114 -5.19 -8.12 -10.28
CA VAL A 114 -3.94 -8.85 -10.52
C VAL A 114 -2.97 -7.96 -11.27
N LEU A 115 -1.68 -8.12 -11.00
CA LEU A 115 -0.60 -7.54 -11.79
C LEU A 115 -0.07 -8.58 -12.77
N ARG A 116 0.38 -8.12 -13.94
CA ARG A 116 1.17 -8.91 -14.86
C ARG A 116 2.51 -8.23 -15.07
N ILE A 117 3.58 -8.96 -14.82
CA ILE A 117 4.95 -8.54 -15.09
C ILE A 117 5.44 -9.29 -16.33
N THR A 118 5.80 -8.57 -17.37
CA THR A 118 6.43 -9.11 -18.56
C THR A 118 7.88 -8.69 -18.57
N ALA A 119 8.81 -9.65 -18.59
CA ALA A 119 10.23 -9.44 -18.80
C ALA A 119 10.57 -9.64 -20.28
N SER A 120 11.42 -8.79 -20.82
CA SER A 120 11.88 -8.86 -22.21
C SER A 120 13.39 -8.64 -22.29
N ASP A 121 14.08 -9.44 -23.12
CA ASP A 121 15.50 -9.32 -23.45
C ASP A 121 15.76 -8.39 -24.67
N ALA A 122 14.77 -7.63 -25.08
CA ALA A 122 14.80 -6.73 -26.24
C ALA A 122 15.86 -5.62 -26.16
N LYS A 123 16.47 -5.42 -25.00
CA LYS A 123 17.55 -4.44 -24.83
C LYS A 123 18.84 -4.87 -25.53
N ASP A 124 19.14 -6.16 -25.45
CA ASP A 124 20.39 -6.74 -26.01
C ASP A 124 20.13 -7.54 -27.29
N ASN A 125 18.87 -7.81 -27.62
CA ASN A 125 18.46 -8.58 -28.77
C ASN A 125 17.68 -7.77 -29.80
N PRO A 126 17.92 -7.96 -31.12
CA PRO A 126 17.13 -7.32 -32.15
C PRO A 126 15.68 -7.84 -32.13
N PRO A 127 14.70 -7.07 -32.65
CA PRO A 127 13.27 -7.38 -32.55
C PRO A 127 12.85 -8.75 -33.07
N ASP A 128 13.61 -9.32 -34.02
CA ASP A 128 13.35 -10.63 -34.61
C ASP A 128 13.86 -11.80 -33.73
N ARG A 129 14.64 -11.53 -32.70
CA ARG A 129 15.20 -12.49 -31.75
C ARG A 129 14.83 -12.23 -30.30
N ALA A 130 14.32 -11.06 -30.02
CA ALA A 130 13.86 -10.71 -28.68
C ALA A 130 12.76 -11.68 -28.22
N SER A 131 12.84 -12.06 -26.96
CA SER A 131 11.91 -12.97 -26.30
C SER A 131 11.28 -12.30 -25.10
N GLU A 132 10.09 -12.75 -24.75
CA GLU A 132 9.35 -12.25 -23.59
C GLU A 132 8.81 -13.41 -22.77
N ALA A 133 8.71 -13.20 -21.46
CA ALA A 133 7.96 -14.06 -20.56
C ALA A 133 7.17 -13.22 -19.56
N ALA A 134 6.00 -13.70 -19.18
CA ALA A 134 5.13 -13.01 -18.26
C ALA A 134 4.68 -13.89 -17.10
N LEU A 135 4.49 -13.28 -15.95
CA LEU A 135 3.89 -13.89 -14.77
C LEU A 135 2.79 -12.98 -14.22
N GLU A 136 1.70 -13.58 -13.75
CA GLU A 136 0.62 -12.88 -13.04
C GLU A 136 0.83 -13.03 -11.52
N SER A 137 0.51 -11.99 -10.76
CA SER A 137 0.54 -12.02 -9.29
C SER A 137 -0.64 -12.81 -8.73
N GLU A 138 -0.56 -13.15 -7.44
CA GLU A 138 -1.77 -13.46 -6.68
C GLU A 138 -2.73 -12.26 -6.68
N PRO A 139 -4.04 -12.51 -6.58
CA PRO A 139 -5.03 -11.44 -6.46
C PRO A 139 -4.79 -10.59 -5.20
N PHE A 140 -5.02 -9.28 -5.34
CA PHE A 140 -4.95 -8.34 -4.22
C PHE A 140 -6.11 -7.36 -4.27
N LEU A 141 -6.47 -6.84 -3.09
CA LEU A 141 -7.57 -5.91 -2.94
C LEU A 141 -7.08 -4.47 -3.06
N ILE A 142 -7.86 -3.63 -3.71
CA ILE A 142 -7.80 -2.17 -3.64
C ILE A 142 -9.06 -1.70 -2.94
N ASP A 143 -8.89 -0.86 -1.92
CA ASP A 143 -9.97 -0.25 -1.17
C ASP A 143 -9.62 1.20 -0.84
N ASN A 144 -10.37 2.13 -1.42
CA ASN A 144 -10.19 3.57 -1.26
C ASN A 144 -11.40 4.22 -0.55
N THR A 145 -12.40 3.42 -0.17
CA THR A 145 -13.65 3.88 0.41
C THR A 145 -13.63 3.77 1.93
N ALA A 146 -14.00 4.84 2.59
CA ALA A 146 -14.08 4.84 4.05
C ALA A 146 -15.31 4.08 4.56
N PRO A 147 -15.23 3.46 5.76
CA PRO A 147 -16.37 2.85 6.41
C PRO A 147 -17.54 3.83 6.60
N GLN A 148 -18.75 3.30 6.67
CA GLN A 148 -19.95 4.06 7.00
C GLN A 148 -20.30 3.88 8.47
N ILE A 149 -20.50 4.97 9.19
CA ILE A 149 -21.00 4.99 10.57
C ILE A 149 -22.48 5.33 10.54
N THR A 150 -23.32 4.45 11.08
CA THR A 150 -24.77 4.61 11.10
C THR A 150 -25.34 4.38 12.50
N GLY A 151 -26.53 4.96 12.78
CA GLY A 151 -27.22 4.76 14.04
C GLY A 151 -26.47 5.29 15.27
N LEU A 152 -25.58 6.27 15.10
CA LEU A 152 -24.89 6.88 16.24
C LEU A 152 -25.89 7.59 17.13
N THR A 153 -26.02 7.09 18.35
CA THR A 153 -26.88 7.65 19.39
C THR A 153 -26.13 7.73 20.70
N ALA A 154 -26.45 8.73 21.50
CA ALA A 154 -25.92 8.89 22.84
C ALA A 154 -27.05 9.34 23.79
N VAL A 155 -27.26 8.59 24.86
CA VAL A 155 -28.35 8.83 25.81
C VAL A 155 -27.77 8.99 27.20
N ARG A 156 -28.09 10.11 27.84
CA ARG A 156 -27.68 10.39 29.22
C ARG A 156 -28.65 9.73 30.21
N GLN A 157 -28.09 9.01 31.16
CA GLN A 157 -28.80 8.42 32.29
C GLN A 157 -28.06 8.80 33.58
N GLY A 158 -28.49 9.88 34.21
CA GLY A 158 -27.78 10.44 35.36
C GLY A 158 -26.38 10.90 35.00
N ASN A 159 -25.38 10.27 35.60
CA ASN A 159 -23.96 10.59 35.41
C ASN A 159 -23.25 9.72 34.34
N VAL A 160 -24.04 8.89 33.64
CA VAL A 160 -23.55 7.99 32.59
C VAL A 160 -24.14 8.37 31.24
N ILE A 161 -23.32 8.38 30.20
CA ILE A 161 -23.79 8.51 28.81
C ILE A 161 -23.56 7.19 28.09
N ASN A 162 -24.65 6.55 27.66
CA ASN A 162 -24.60 5.33 26.85
C ASN A 162 -24.55 5.71 25.36
N VAL A 163 -23.51 5.26 24.67
CA VAL A 163 -23.27 5.53 23.25
C VAL A 163 -23.35 4.23 22.49
N GLN A 164 -23.97 4.24 21.31
CA GLN A 164 -24.00 3.09 20.42
C GLN A 164 -23.98 3.54 18.96
N TRP A 165 -23.39 2.72 18.10
CA TRP A 165 -23.40 2.90 16.65
C TRP A 165 -23.13 1.58 15.94
N LYS A 166 -23.33 1.58 14.64
CA LYS A 166 -22.92 0.50 13.74
C LYS A 166 -21.92 1.08 12.73
N ALA A 167 -20.90 0.32 12.40
CA ALA A 167 -19.98 0.62 11.31
C ALA A 167 -20.00 -0.50 10.28
N THR A 168 -19.94 -0.14 9.00
CA THR A 168 -19.93 -1.08 7.88
C THR A 168 -18.99 -0.57 6.81
N ASP A 169 -18.14 -1.44 6.30
CA ASP A 169 -17.35 -1.23 5.10
C ASP A 169 -17.82 -2.18 4.00
N ALA A 170 -17.83 -1.69 2.75
CA ALA A 170 -18.34 -2.48 1.62
C ALA A 170 -17.29 -3.42 1.02
N THR A 171 -16.01 -3.14 1.23
CA THR A 171 -14.88 -3.74 0.51
C THR A 171 -13.95 -4.50 1.44
N SER A 172 -13.50 -3.87 2.52
CA SER A 172 -12.54 -4.46 3.44
C SER A 172 -13.08 -4.64 4.86
N ALA A 173 -12.36 -5.38 5.68
CA ALA A 173 -12.71 -5.52 7.10
C ALA A 173 -12.33 -4.25 7.86
N LEU A 174 -13.11 -3.93 8.88
CA LEU A 174 -12.78 -2.89 9.85
C LEU A 174 -11.51 -3.30 10.63
N ASP A 175 -10.69 -2.32 10.99
CA ASP A 175 -9.45 -2.52 11.76
C ASP A 175 -9.61 -2.05 13.21
N ARG A 176 -10.10 -0.82 13.40
CA ARG A 176 -10.26 -0.23 14.72
C ARG A 176 -11.38 0.80 14.79
N ALA A 177 -11.92 0.95 15.97
CA ALA A 177 -12.82 2.04 16.32
C ALA A 177 -12.31 2.77 17.56
N GLU A 178 -12.56 4.08 17.59
CA GLU A 178 -12.11 4.97 18.65
C GLU A 178 -13.18 6.02 18.94
N TYR A 179 -13.21 6.56 20.16
CA TYR A 179 -14.04 7.68 20.52
C TYR A 179 -13.22 8.80 21.16
N SER A 180 -13.74 10.01 21.09
CA SER A 180 -13.20 11.19 21.76
C SER A 180 -14.34 11.96 22.41
N VAL A 181 -14.11 12.52 23.59
CA VAL A 181 -15.04 13.34 24.35
C VAL A 181 -14.56 14.78 24.35
N ASN A 182 -15.42 15.72 23.91
CA ASN A 182 -15.14 17.15 23.85
C ASN A 182 -13.83 17.51 23.12
N GLY A 183 -13.47 16.73 22.07
CA GLY A 183 -12.23 16.93 21.30
C GLY A 183 -10.95 16.52 22.04
N GLY A 184 -11.06 15.73 23.11
CA GLY A 184 -9.94 15.16 23.83
C GLY A 184 -9.25 14.03 23.04
N GLU A 185 -8.41 13.26 23.73
CA GLU A 185 -7.67 12.15 23.13
C GLU A 185 -8.61 11.06 22.60
N TRP A 186 -8.16 10.37 21.52
CA TRP A 186 -8.85 9.24 20.97
C TRP A 186 -8.58 7.98 21.80
N THR A 187 -9.66 7.34 22.24
CA THR A 187 -9.63 6.12 23.04
C THR A 187 -10.20 4.97 22.23
N ARG A 188 -9.51 3.84 22.16
CA ARG A 188 -9.97 2.64 21.46
C ARG A 188 -11.22 2.07 22.11
N VAL A 189 -12.13 1.56 21.28
CA VAL A 189 -13.31 0.83 21.69
C VAL A 189 -13.43 -0.46 20.88
N ASP A 190 -13.66 -1.57 21.56
CA ASP A 190 -13.87 -2.85 20.90
C ASP A 190 -15.33 -3.02 20.48
N PRO A 191 -15.62 -3.74 19.39
CA PRO A 191 -16.97 -4.05 18.99
C PRO A 191 -17.66 -4.98 20.02
N LYS A 192 -18.97 -5.07 19.97
CA LYS A 192 -19.73 -5.98 20.87
C LYS A 192 -19.30 -7.44 20.75
N THR A 193 -18.72 -7.84 19.62
CA THR A 193 -18.15 -9.18 19.38
C THR A 193 -16.77 -9.39 20.01
N GLY A 194 -16.10 -8.32 20.44
CA GLY A 194 -14.76 -8.32 21.04
C GLY A 194 -13.61 -8.28 20.04
N ILE A 195 -13.84 -8.60 18.76
CA ILE A 195 -12.79 -8.66 17.72
C ILE A 195 -13.25 -7.86 16.50
N THR A 196 -12.35 -7.06 15.94
CA THR A 196 -12.58 -6.28 14.71
C THR A 196 -12.01 -7.06 13.53
N ASP A 197 -12.80 -7.97 12.95
CA ASP A 197 -12.35 -8.93 11.94
C ASP A 197 -13.29 -9.05 10.72
N SER A 198 -14.34 -8.24 10.67
CA SER A 198 -15.33 -8.29 9.60
C SER A 198 -15.68 -6.89 9.07
N GLN A 199 -16.40 -6.88 7.95
CA GLN A 199 -16.87 -5.66 7.30
C GLN A 199 -17.92 -4.90 8.10
N THR A 200 -18.55 -5.53 9.10
CA THR A 200 -19.64 -4.93 9.86
C THR A 200 -19.51 -5.25 11.33
N HIS A 201 -19.58 -4.20 12.17
CA HIS A 201 -19.60 -4.33 13.63
C HIS A 201 -20.56 -3.37 14.28
N ASP A 202 -21.17 -3.81 15.37
CA ASP A 202 -21.92 -3.00 16.32
C ASP A 202 -21.01 -2.62 17.50
N PHE A 203 -21.07 -1.35 17.89
CA PHE A 203 -20.31 -0.80 19.01
C PHE A 203 -21.25 -0.26 20.08
N ALA A 204 -20.82 -0.37 21.33
CA ALA A 204 -21.48 0.27 22.46
C ALA A 204 -20.46 0.55 23.56
N LEU A 205 -20.59 1.71 24.22
CA LEU A 205 -19.80 2.06 25.37
C LEU A 205 -20.62 2.87 26.36
N ALA A 206 -20.26 2.82 27.63
CA ALA A 206 -20.80 3.66 28.70
C ALA A 206 -19.70 4.62 29.19
N LEU A 207 -19.96 5.91 29.10
CA LEU A 207 -19.07 6.95 29.59
C LEU A 207 -19.55 7.35 31.00
N GLU A 208 -18.75 7.00 32.01
CA GLU A 208 -19.06 7.28 33.40
C GLU A 208 -18.56 8.66 33.84
N ASN A 209 -19.12 9.17 34.96
CA ASN A 209 -18.74 10.44 35.57
C ASN A 209 -18.90 11.67 34.66
N MET A 210 -19.84 11.61 33.73
CA MET A 210 -20.21 12.71 32.85
C MET A 210 -21.12 13.69 33.60
N GLY A 211 -20.60 14.85 33.95
CA GLY A 211 -21.36 15.91 34.58
C GLY A 211 -22.63 16.30 33.81
N SER A 212 -23.42 17.26 34.31
CA SER A 212 -24.72 17.67 33.75
C SER A 212 -24.60 18.60 32.52
N GLY A 213 -23.40 19.00 32.09
CA GLY A 213 -23.18 19.90 30.97
C GLY A 213 -23.35 19.23 29.59
N GLU A 214 -23.36 20.05 28.55
CA GLU A 214 -23.31 19.56 27.16
C GLU A 214 -22.00 18.82 26.91
N VAL A 215 -22.09 17.66 26.26
CA VAL A 215 -20.95 16.81 25.93
C VAL A 215 -21.00 16.45 24.45
N THR A 216 -19.92 16.70 23.76
CA THR A 216 -19.70 16.26 22.36
C THR A 216 -18.94 14.95 22.33
N ILE A 217 -19.51 13.94 21.66
CA ILE A 217 -18.88 12.63 21.51
C ILE A 217 -18.64 12.40 20.02
N SER A 218 -17.38 12.21 19.66
CA SER A 218 -16.97 11.84 18.31
C SER A 218 -16.54 10.39 18.29
N VAL A 219 -16.95 9.64 17.27
CA VAL A 219 -16.51 8.28 17.01
C VAL A 219 -15.79 8.23 15.68
N ARG A 220 -14.71 7.48 15.61
CA ARG A 220 -13.90 7.26 14.41
C ARG A 220 -13.77 5.76 14.16
N VAL A 221 -13.95 5.36 12.92
CA VAL A 221 -13.74 3.97 12.49
C VAL A 221 -12.76 3.96 11.33
N THR A 222 -11.82 3.04 11.37
CA THR A 222 -10.78 2.85 10.37
C THR A 222 -10.85 1.41 9.86
N ASP A 223 -10.71 1.21 8.56
CA ASP A 223 -10.59 -0.10 7.92
C ASP A 223 -9.13 -0.57 7.82
N ARG A 224 -8.91 -1.73 7.20
CA ARG A 224 -7.57 -2.32 6.98
C ARG A 224 -6.73 -1.59 5.94
N PHE A 225 -7.32 -0.66 5.20
CA PHE A 225 -6.65 0.18 4.21
C PHE A 225 -6.40 1.61 4.71
N ASP A 226 -6.56 1.84 6.02
CA ASP A 226 -6.43 3.15 6.68
C ASP A 226 -7.44 4.20 6.16
N ASN A 227 -8.56 3.79 5.53
CA ASN A 227 -9.62 4.73 5.25
C ASN A 227 -10.43 4.98 6.51
N GLN A 228 -10.81 6.23 6.76
CA GLN A 228 -11.39 6.65 8.03
C GLN A 228 -12.71 7.38 7.84
N ALA A 229 -13.68 7.06 8.68
CA ALA A 229 -14.90 7.83 8.88
C ALA A 229 -14.98 8.36 10.29
N VAL A 230 -15.60 9.55 10.45
CA VAL A 230 -15.87 10.20 11.74
C VAL A 230 -17.33 10.61 11.79
N ALA A 231 -17.98 10.35 12.91
CA ALA A 231 -19.32 10.86 13.20
C ALA A 231 -19.37 11.46 14.61
N THR A 232 -20.25 12.42 14.82
CA THR A 232 -20.33 13.18 16.09
C THR A 232 -21.78 13.29 16.55
N VAL A 233 -21.99 13.20 17.87
CA VAL A 233 -23.28 13.44 18.53
C VAL A 233 -23.08 14.35 19.73
N VAL A 234 -24.05 15.23 19.97
CA VAL A 234 -24.06 16.15 21.13
C VAL A 234 -25.14 15.70 22.08
N VAL A 235 -24.78 15.57 23.37
CA VAL A 235 -25.69 15.21 24.48
C VAL A 235 -25.82 16.38 25.42
N ARG A 236 -27.06 16.77 25.71
CA ARG A 236 -27.40 17.84 26.64
C ARG A 236 -27.99 17.31 27.93
#